data_5256b193e3e3d65a3a2feb89d481f873
#
_entry.id   5256b193e3e3d65a3a2feb89d481f873
#
_cell.length_a   1.000
_cell.length_b   1.000
_cell.length_c   1.000
_cell.angle_alpha   90.00
_cell.angle_beta   90.00
_cell.angle_gamma   90.00
#
_symmetry.space_group_name_H-M   'P 1'
#
loop_
_entity.id
_entity.type
_entity.pdbx_description
1 polymer ?
#
loop_
_entity_poly.entity_id
_entity_poly.type
_entity_poly.pdbx_seq_one_letter_code
_entity_poly.pdbx_strand_id
1 'polypeptide(L)'
;MLTDKFKKNADALRHKKLFLLDMDGTIYNENSIFEGTLDFLSQIEKNGGRYIFITNNSSKSVKDYVEKVNRMGITADASHFYTSSQATAFYLQENYPGQTVFCMGTRSLVAELEQNGIRVVTKPEDSASVVLIGFDTENTSEKVRDTCIMLGREVAYLA
;
A
#
# COMPACT_ATOMS: atom_id res chain seq x y z
N MET A 1 -11.59 -30.58 -15.67
CA MET A 1 -11.11 -30.35 -14.29
C MET A 1 -9.90 -29.44 -14.40
N LEU A 2 -9.96 -28.27 -13.78
CA LEU A 2 -8.82 -27.35 -13.71
C LEU A 2 -7.89 -27.81 -12.57
N THR A 3 -6.61 -27.95 -12.85
CA THR A 3 -5.61 -28.31 -11.83
C THR A 3 -4.51 -27.26 -11.76
N ASP A 4 -4.01 -26.99 -10.57
CA ASP A 4 -2.84 -26.15 -10.37
C ASP A 4 -1.53 -26.89 -10.74
N LYS A 5 -0.38 -26.22 -10.60
CA LYS A 5 0.94 -26.83 -10.87
C LYS A 5 1.28 -28.00 -9.93
N PHE A 6 0.57 -28.15 -8.82
CA PHE A 6 0.71 -29.27 -7.87
C PHE A 6 -0.33 -30.36 -8.09
N LYS A 7 -1.08 -30.32 -9.22
CA LYS A 7 -2.17 -31.25 -9.59
C LYS A 7 -3.36 -31.25 -8.63
N LYS A 8 -3.53 -30.17 -7.84
CA LYS A 8 -4.70 -29.99 -6.99
C LYS A 8 -5.86 -29.42 -7.78
N ASN A 9 -7.10 -29.76 -7.39
CA ASN A 9 -8.30 -29.25 -8.04
C ASN A 9 -8.42 -27.73 -7.80
N ALA A 10 -8.48 -26.97 -8.87
CA ALA A 10 -8.63 -25.52 -8.88
C ALA A 10 -9.96 -25.06 -9.50
N ASP A 11 -10.92 -25.97 -9.75
CA ASP A 11 -12.20 -25.63 -10.39
C ASP A 11 -13.00 -24.57 -9.61
N ALA A 12 -12.85 -24.51 -8.29
CA ALA A 12 -13.49 -23.47 -7.47
C ALA A 12 -13.09 -22.03 -7.85
N LEU A 13 -11.90 -21.83 -8.43
CA LEU A 13 -11.42 -20.51 -8.87
C LEU A 13 -12.22 -19.97 -10.05
N ARG A 14 -12.83 -20.83 -10.87
CA ARG A 14 -13.63 -20.45 -12.04
C ARG A 14 -14.85 -19.59 -11.66
N HIS A 15 -15.35 -19.73 -10.44
CA HIS A 15 -16.53 -19.03 -9.95
C HIS A 15 -16.20 -17.80 -9.09
N LYS A 16 -14.92 -17.53 -8.86
CA LYS A 16 -14.51 -16.34 -8.11
C LYS A 16 -14.66 -15.11 -8.97
N LYS A 17 -15.16 -14.04 -8.35
CA LYS A 17 -15.42 -12.76 -9.00
C LYS A 17 -14.54 -11.62 -8.47
N LEU A 18 -13.90 -11.81 -7.32
CA LEU A 18 -12.95 -10.87 -6.73
C LEU A 18 -11.62 -11.58 -6.51
N PHE A 19 -10.56 -10.95 -7.02
CA PHE A 19 -9.19 -11.40 -6.86
C PHE A 19 -8.40 -10.33 -6.12
N LEU A 20 -7.87 -10.69 -4.96
CA LEU A 20 -6.92 -9.85 -4.22
C LEU A 20 -5.52 -10.33 -4.59
N LEU A 21 -4.74 -9.45 -5.19
CA LEU A 21 -3.46 -9.79 -5.80
C LEU A 21 -2.34 -8.98 -5.14
N ASP A 22 -1.40 -9.68 -4.52
CA ASP A 22 -0.14 -9.07 -4.16
C ASP A 22 0.64 -8.65 -5.42
N MET A 23 1.53 -7.67 -5.30
CA MET A 23 2.17 -7.05 -6.46
C MET A 23 3.62 -7.45 -6.66
N ASP A 24 4.48 -7.08 -5.71
CA ASP A 24 5.92 -7.34 -5.82
C ASP A 24 6.22 -8.84 -5.69
N GLY A 25 6.80 -9.46 -6.71
CA GLY A 25 7.03 -10.91 -6.77
C GLY A 25 5.84 -11.74 -7.22
N THR A 26 4.66 -11.13 -7.46
CA THR A 26 3.44 -11.82 -7.90
C THR A 26 2.98 -11.35 -9.28
N ILE A 27 2.87 -10.05 -9.49
CA ILE A 27 2.44 -9.42 -10.75
C ILE A 27 3.65 -8.99 -11.58
N TYR A 28 4.68 -8.51 -10.90
CA TYR A 28 5.93 -8.06 -11.50
C TYR A 28 7.11 -8.30 -10.56
N ASN A 29 8.30 -8.26 -11.13
CA ASN A 29 9.55 -8.14 -10.37
C ASN A 29 10.23 -6.83 -10.79
N GLU A 30 10.42 -5.91 -9.83
CA GLU A 30 10.94 -4.55 -10.06
C GLU A 30 10.13 -3.79 -11.13
N ASN A 31 10.62 -3.73 -12.38
CA ASN A 31 9.97 -3.05 -13.49
C ASN A 31 9.56 -4.02 -14.61
N SER A 32 9.67 -5.32 -14.39
CA SER A 32 9.35 -6.35 -15.38
C SER A 32 8.12 -7.14 -14.95
N ILE A 33 7.08 -7.09 -15.78
CA ILE A 33 5.86 -7.87 -15.58
C ILE A 33 6.14 -9.36 -15.83
N PHE A 34 5.54 -10.24 -15.02
CA PHE A 34 5.64 -11.67 -15.26
C PHE A 34 4.85 -12.09 -16.50
N GLU A 35 5.38 -13.09 -17.22
CA GLU A 35 4.70 -13.71 -18.34
C GLU A 35 3.30 -14.20 -17.94
N GLY A 36 2.31 -13.94 -18.79
CA GLY A 36 0.92 -14.33 -18.57
C GLY A 36 0.12 -13.39 -17.67
N THR A 37 0.72 -12.41 -17.00
CA THR A 37 -0.01 -11.49 -16.11
C THR A 37 -1.10 -10.73 -16.84
N LEU A 38 -0.82 -10.14 -18.00
CA LEU A 38 -1.82 -9.37 -18.78
C LEU A 38 -2.98 -10.25 -19.20
N ASP A 39 -2.69 -11.47 -19.66
CA ASP A 39 -3.71 -12.43 -20.06
C ASP A 39 -4.57 -12.84 -18.86
N PHE A 40 -3.95 -13.07 -17.71
CA PHE A 40 -4.66 -13.41 -16.46
C PHE A 40 -5.61 -12.30 -16.03
N LEU A 41 -5.15 -11.05 -15.98
CA LEU A 41 -6.00 -9.91 -15.61
C LEU A 41 -7.15 -9.73 -16.62
N SER A 42 -6.86 -9.81 -17.92
CA SER A 42 -7.87 -9.76 -18.98
C SER A 42 -8.92 -10.88 -18.84
N GLN A 43 -8.52 -12.10 -18.45
CA GLN A 43 -9.45 -13.21 -18.25
C GLN A 43 -10.36 -12.99 -17.04
N ILE A 44 -9.85 -12.38 -15.96
CA ILE A 44 -10.69 -12.00 -14.80
C ILE A 44 -11.82 -11.09 -15.28
N GLU A 45 -11.50 -10.02 -16.00
CA GLU A 45 -12.46 -9.03 -16.48
C GLU A 45 -13.46 -9.64 -17.48
N LYS A 46 -12.99 -10.40 -18.47
CA LYS A 46 -13.84 -11.10 -19.45
C LYS A 46 -14.84 -12.06 -18.81
N ASN A 47 -14.48 -12.63 -17.66
CA ASN A 47 -15.37 -13.50 -16.89
C ASN A 47 -16.29 -12.71 -15.92
N GLY A 48 -16.34 -11.37 -16.04
CA GLY A 48 -17.14 -10.50 -15.17
C GLY A 48 -16.66 -10.49 -13.73
N GLY A 49 -15.36 -10.74 -13.52
CA GLY A 49 -14.67 -10.55 -12.25
C GLY A 49 -13.97 -9.19 -12.19
N ARG A 50 -13.39 -8.90 -11.05
CA ARG A 50 -12.53 -7.73 -10.82
C ARG A 50 -11.33 -8.14 -9.97
N TYR A 51 -10.26 -7.37 -10.05
CA TYR A 51 -9.08 -7.55 -9.20
C TYR A 51 -8.78 -6.27 -8.43
N ILE A 52 -8.14 -6.46 -7.29
CA ILE A 52 -7.60 -5.37 -6.46
C ILE A 52 -6.17 -5.77 -6.12
N PHE A 53 -5.24 -4.90 -6.43
CA PHE A 53 -3.87 -5.02 -5.99
C PHE A 53 -3.77 -4.64 -4.52
N ILE A 54 -3.17 -5.51 -3.72
CA ILE A 54 -2.87 -5.25 -2.32
C ILE A 54 -1.37 -5.23 -2.11
N THR A 55 -0.87 -4.31 -1.30
CA THR A 55 0.55 -4.22 -1.00
C THR A 55 0.77 -3.73 0.43
N ASN A 56 1.74 -4.33 1.09
CA ASN A 56 2.23 -3.90 2.40
C ASN A 56 3.36 -2.86 2.31
N ASN A 57 3.80 -2.51 1.11
CA ASN A 57 4.86 -1.54 0.90
C ASN A 57 4.30 -0.11 1.01
N SER A 58 4.58 0.56 2.13
CA SER A 58 4.14 1.93 2.43
C SER A 58 5.02 3.02 1.81
N SER A 59 6.08 2.67 1.08
CA SER A 59 6.99 3.68 0.51
C SER A 59 6.42 4.45 -0.69
N LYS A 60 5.26 4.03 -1.22
CA LYS A 60 4.61 4.61 -2.40
C LYS A 60 3.15 4.91 -2.15
N SER A 61 2.65 5.95 -2.80
CA SER A 61 1.22 6.29 -2.82
C SER A 61 0.46 5.44 -3.86
N VAL A 62 -0.88 5.44 -3.76
CA VAL A 62 -1.73 4.84 -4.80
C VAL A 62 -1.43 5.43 -6.18
N LYS A 63 -1.20 6.75 -6.27
CA LYS A 63 -0.84 7.42 -7.51
C LYS A 63 0.45 6.84 -8.11
N ASP A 64 1.49 6.64 -7.30
CA ASP A 64 2.76 6.05 -7.76
C ASP A 64 2.56 4.65 -8.31
N TYR A 65 1.70 3.85 -7.68
CA TYR A 65 1.38 2.49 -8.14
C TYR A 65 0.60 2.49 -9.44
N VAL A 66 -0.42 3.36 -9.58
CA VAL A 66 -1.17 3.54 -10.84
C VAL A 66 -0.21 3.87 -11.98
N GLU A 67 0.67 4.86 -11.79
CA GLU A 67 1.66 5.24 -12.79
C GLU A 67 2.62 4.09 -13.12
N LYS A 68 3.07 3.35 -12.10
CA LYS A 68 3.98 2.21 -12.28
C LYS A 68 3.35 1.11 -13.13
N VAL A 69 2.16 0.63 -12.77
CA VAL A 69 1.53 -0.50 -13.47
C VAL A 69 1.06 -0.13 -14.87
N ASN A 70 0.59 1.11 -15.07
CA ASN A 70 0.22 1.60 -16.41
C ASN A 70 1.44 1.66 -17.36
N ARG A 71 2.62 2.04 -16.87
CA ARG A 71 3.87 1.96 -17.66
C ARG A 71 4.26 0.53 -18.04
N MET A 72 3.83 -0.46 -17.27
CA MET A 72 4.04 -1.88 -17.57
C MET A 72 2.96 -2.48 -18.47
N GLY A 73 1.98 -1.68 -18.92
CA GLY A 73 0.90 -2.12 -19.81
C GLY A 73 -0.35 -2.65 -19.09
N ILE A 74 -0.44 -2.54 -17.75
CA ILE A 74 -1.66 -2.87 -17.00
C ILE A 74 -2.52 -1.62 -16.94
N THR A 75 -3.73 -1.67 -17.51
CA THR A 75 -4.69 -0.57 -17.40
C THR A 75 -5.35 -0.59 -16.03
N ALA A 76 -4.96 0.32 -15.14
CA ALA A 76 -5.50 0.41 -13.79
C ALA A 76 -5.66 1.87 -13.36
N ASP A 77 -6.61 2.11 -12.48
CA ASP A 77 -6.85 3.35 -11.77
C ASP A 77 -6.81 3.15 -10.24
N ALA A 78 -7.06 4.19 -9.47
CA ALA A 78 -6.98 4.14 -8.01
C ALA A 78 -7.92 3.09 -7.38
N SER A 79 -9.04 2.75 -8.02
CA SER A 79 -10.01 1.77 -7.52
C SER A 79 -9.49 0.32 -7.57
N HIS A 80 -8.37 0.10 -8.27
CA HIS A 80 -7.71 -1.20 -8.37
C HIS A 80 -6.68 -1.43 -7.26
N PHE A 81 -6.54 -0.52 -6.30
CA PHE A 81 -5.50 -0.63 -5.26
C PHE A 81 -6.08 -0.55 -3.86
N TYR A 82 -5.49 -1.32 -2.97
CA TYR A 82 -5.61 -1.19 -1.53
C TYR A 82 -4.24 -1.37 -0.89
N THR A 83 -3.69 -0.27 -0.36
CA THR A 83 -2.33 -0.20 0.16
C THR A 83 -2.31 -0.18 1.70
N SER A 84 -1.16 -0.54 2.29
CA SER A 84 -0.95 -0.36 3.72
C SER A 84 -1.12 1.10 4.16
N SER A 85 -0.74 2.06 3.31
CA SER A 85 -0.92 3.49 3.60
C SER A 85 -2.40 3.89 3.72
N GLN A 86 -3.27 3.38 2.83
CA GLN A 86 -4.71 3.59 2.93
C GLN A 86 -5.30 2.91 4.17
N ALA A 87 -4.88 1.67 4.46
CA ALA A 87 -5.31 0.96 5.67
C ALA A 87 -4.89 1.72 6.94
N THR A 88 -3.66 2.28 6.96
CA THR A 88 -3.15 3.10 8.05
C THR A 88 -3.96 4.39 8.20
N ALA A 89 -4.26 5.09 7.09
CA ALA A 89 -5.07 6.30 7.13
C ALA A 89 -6.47 6.02 7.72
N PHE A 90 -7.12 4.95 7.28
CA PHE A 90 -8.40 4.51 7.82
C PHE A 90 -8.31 4.20 9.34
N TYR A 91 -7.29 3.44 9.74
CA TYR A 91 -7.07 3.12 11.16
C TYR A 91 -6.86 4.38 12.01
N LEU A 92 -6.08 5.34 11.51
CA LEU A 92 -5.84 6.62 12.20
C LEU A 92 -7.12 7.45 12.34
N GLN A 93 -7.96 7.50 11.30
CA GLN A 93 -9.24 8.19 11.34
C GLN A 93 -10.20 7.59 12.38
N GLU A 94 -10.23 6.27 12.51
CA GLU A 94 -11.10 5.59 13.47
C GLU A 94 -10.59 5.66 14.90
N ASN A 95 -9.28 5.50 15.13
CA ASN A 95 -8.73 5.31 16.47
C ASN A 95 -8.08 6.60 17.04
N TYR A 96 -7.68 7.53 16.16
CA TYR A 96 -7.00 8.78 16.53
C TYR A 96 -7.61 9.98 15.79
N PRO A 97 -8.94 10.17 15.81
CA PRO A 97 -9.60 11.22 15.04
C PRO A 97 -9.10 12.62 15.41
N GLY A 98 -8.71 13.38 14.39
CA GLY A 98 -8.25 14.77 14.56
C GLY A 98 -6.89 14.95 15.21
N GLN A 99 -6.19 13.87 15.52
CA GLN A 99 -4.86 13.95 16.12
C GLN A 99 -3.78 14.24 15.07
N THR A 100 -2.71 14.88 15.50
CA THR A 100 -1.53 15.14 14.67
C THR A 100 -0.60 13.93 14.75
N VAL A 101 -0.17 13.45 13.58
CA VAL A 101 0.70 12.29 13.43
C VAL A 101 2.11 12.75 13.04
N PHE A 102 3.11 12.42 13.85
CA PHE A 102 4.50 12.48 13.41
C PHE A 102 4.78 11.27 12.54
N CYS A 103 5.21 11.49 11.29
CA CYS A 103 5.46 10.42 10.34
C CYS A 103 6.94 10.33 9.95
N MET A 104 7.56 9.19 10.25
CA MET A 104 8.81 8.75 9.65
C MET A 104 8.48 7.86 8.44
N GLY A 105 8.64 8.40 7.25
CA GLY A 105 8.33 7.70 6.00
C GLY A 105 8.75 8.51 4.78
N THR A 106 8.39 7.99 3.61
CA THR A 106 8.63 8.70 2.34
C THR A 106 7.69 9.89 2.17
N ARG A 107 8.04 10.81 1.28
CA ARG A 107 7.15 11.91 0.87
C ARG A 107 5.83 11.40 0.29
N SER A 108 5.86 10.27 -0.42
CA SER A 108 4.66 9.61 -0.96
C SER A 108 3.72 9.14 0.15
N LEU A 109 4.24 8.54 1.23
CA LEU A 109 3.43 8.15 2.40
C LEU A 109 2.80 9.37 3.07
N VAL A 110 3.58 10.41 3.32
CA VAL A 110 3.07 11.66 3.91
C VAL A 110 1.94 12.24 3.07
N ALA A 111 2.15 12.38 1.76
CA ALA A 111 1.13 12.91 0.85
C ALA A 111 -0.15 12.04 0.81
N GLU A 112 -0.02 10.71 0.86
CA GLU A 112 -1.17 9.79 0.92
C GLU A 112 -1.99 9.98 2.21
N LEU A 113 -1.32 10.12 3.35
CA LEU A 113 -1.99 10.39 4.63
C LEU A 113 -2.71 11.74 4.64
N GLU A 114 -2.06 12.80 4.15
CA GLU A 114 -2.64 14.14 4.05
C GLU A 114 -3.86 14.18 3.11
N GLN A 115 -3.80 13.48 1.96
CA GLN A 115 -4.93 13.34 1.04
C GLN A 115 -6.13 12.63 1.68
N ASN A 116 -5.86 11.76 2.65
CA ASN A 116 -6.89 11.10 3.47
C ASN A 116 -7.27 11.91 4.72
N GLY A 117 -6.90 13.20 4.80
CA GLY A 117 -7.32 14.10 5.87
C GLY A 117 -6.59 13.93 7.20
N ILE A 118 -5.48 13.19 7.23
CA ILE A 118 -4.62 13.07 8.42
C ILE A 118 -3.68 14.28 8.48
N ARG A 119 -3.63 14.94 9.63
CA ARG A 119 -2.66 15.99 9.89
C ARG A 119 -1.29 15.38 10.18
N VAL A 120 -0.32 15.60 9.29
CA VAL A 120 1.02 15.01 9.38
C VAL A 120 2.07 16.06 9.66
N VAL A 121 3.02 15.74 10.52
CA VAL A 121 4.27 16.47 10.73
C VAL A 121 5.46 15.53 10.55
N THR A 122 6.56 16.04 10.02
CA THR A 122 7.79 15.27 9.74
C THR A 122 8.99 15.74 10.59
N LYS A 123 8.74 16.68 11.50
CA LYS A 123 9.69 17.14 12.51
C LYS A 123 9.08 17.02 13.89
N PRO A 124 9.91 16.89 14.96
CA PRO A 124 9.41 16.85 16.31
C PRO A 124 8.57 18.08 16.62
N GLU A 125 7.31 17.85 17.00
CA GLU A 125 6.35 18.87 17.34
C GLU A 125 5.51 18.42 18.55
N ASP A 126 5.23 19.32 19.48
CA ASP A 126 4.50 18.97 20.71
C ASP A 126 3.02 18.65 20.45
N SER A 127 2.49 19.11 19.33
CA SER A 127 1.13 18.79 18.89
C SER A 127 0.95 17.35 18.43
N ALA A 128 2.04 16.64 18.10
CA ALA A 128 1.96 15.27 17.62
C ALA A 128 1.78 14.30 18.78
N SER A 129 0.70 13.54 18.72
CA SER A 129 0.28 12.55 19.74
C SER A 129 0.36 11.10 19.26
N VAL A 130 0.68 10.90 17.98
CA VAL A 130 0.90 9.59 17.37
C VAL A 130 2.20 9.61 16.59
N VAL A 131 3.04 8.58 16.75
CA VAL A 131 4.22 8.32 15.92
C VAL A 131 3.89 7.19 14.96
N LEU A 132 4.03 7.46 13.67
CA LEU A 132 3.91 6.47 12.60
C LEU A 132 5.26 6.25 11.94
N ILE A 133 5.69 5.00 11.83
CA ILE A 133 6.91 4.62 11.12
C ILE A 133 6.52 3.72 9.95
N GLY A 134 6.75 4.20 8.73
CA GLY A 134 6.57 3.44 7.49
C GLY A 134 7.90 2.91 6.96
N PHE A 135 7.81 2.05 5.93
CA PHE A 135 8.99 1.66 5.16
C PHE A 135 9.52 2.87 4.39
N ASP A 136 10.67 3.41 4.83
CA ASP A 136 11.23 4.66 4.33
C ASP A 136 12.48 4.43 3.47
N THR A 137 12.31 4.56 2.15
CA THR A 137 13.41 4.52 1.18
C THR A 137 14.13 5.87 1.03
N GLU A 138 13.66 6.92 1.73
CA GLU A 138 14.24 8.26 1.79
C GLU A 138 14.85 8.55 3.18
N ASN A 139 15.19 7.50 3.91
CA ASN A 139 15.65 7.59 5.29
C ASN A 139 16.97 8.37 5.41
N THR A 140 17.07 9.17 6.47
CA THR A 140 18.26 9.95 6.84
C THR A 140 18.53 9.83 8.34
N SER A 141 19.77 10.07 8.76
CA SER A 141 20.13 10.11 10.18
C SER A 141 19.30 11.12 10.98
N GLU A 142 18.89 12.21 10.34
CA GLU A 142 18.03 13.23 10.93
C GLU A 142 16.64 12.68 11.21
N LYS A 143 16.00 12.00 10.24
CA LYS A 143 14.70 11.35 10.43
C LYS A 143 14.74 10.33 11.58
N VAL A 144 15.80 9.51 11.65
CA VAL A 144 15.97 8.54 12.74
C VAL A 144 16.07 9.24 14.10
N ARG A 145 16.92 10.26 14.21
CA ARG A 145 17.07 11.04 15.44
C ARG A 145 15.74 11.68 15.88
N ASP A 146 15.04 12.33 14.95
CA ASP A 146 13.78 13.00 15.21
C ASP A 146 12.70 12.00 15.65
N THR A 147 12.69 10.82 15.05
CA THR A 147 11.81 9.70 15.45
C THR A 147 12.13 9.22 16.88
N CYS A 148 13.40 9.05 17.23
CA CYS A 148 13.79 8.66 18.59
C CYS A 148 13.36 9.72 19.62
N ILE A 149 13.46 11.01 19.29
CA ILE A 149 12.97 12.09 20.16
C ILE A 149 11.46 11.96 20.38
N MET A 150 10.70 11.71 19.32
CA MET A 150 9.25 11.55 19.43
C MET A 150 8.85 10.29 20.19
N LEU A 151 9.52 9.15 19.96
CA LEU A 151 9.28 7.90 20.70
C LEU A 151 9.65 7.99 22.18
N GLY A 152 10.55 8.90 22.56
CA GLY A 152 10.87 9.20 23.96
C GLY A 152 9.76 9.92 24.72
N ARG A 153 8.69 10.34 24.04
CA ARG A 153 7.49 10.92 24.63
C ARG A 153 6.44 9.83 24.87
N GLU A 154 5.54 10.04 25.80
CA GLU A 154 4.41 9.13 26.05
C GLU A 154 3.32 9.31 24.98
N VAL A 155 3.59 8.90 23.75
CA VAL A 155 2.68 9.00 22.59
C VAL A 155 2.34 7.62 22.02
N ALA A 156 1.20 7.51 21.32
CA ALA A 156 0.85 6.29 20.62
C ALA A 156 1.87 5.99 19.50
N TYR A 157 2.13 4.71 19.26
CA TYR A 157 3.11 4.25 18.26
C TYR A 157 2.50 3.22 17.31
N LEU A 158 2.73 3.42 16.00
CA LEU A 158 2.32 2.54 14.91
C LEU A 158 3.52 2.28 13.97
N ALA A 159 3.67 1.03 13.49
CA ALA A 159 4.68 0.63 12.52
C ALA A 159 4.16 -0.44 11.54
#